data_13f330bfd3052e7afcad6671d44c91af
#
_entry.id   13f330bfd3052e7afcad6671d44c91af
#
_cell.length_a   1.000
_cell.length_b   1.000
_cell.length_c   1.000
_cell.angle_alpha   90.00
_cell.angle_beta   90.00
_cell.angle_gamma   90.00
#
_symmetry.space_group_name_H-M   'P 1'
#
loop_
_entity.id
_entity.type
_entity.pdbx_description
1 polymer ?
#
loop_
_entity_poly.entity_id
_entity_poly.type
_entity_poly.pdbx_seq_one_letter_code
_entity_poly.pdbx_strand_id
1 'polypeptide(L)'
;MISATVAELSESMAREDYVLSDGLAVSLFLALRKQRPLFLEGEAGVGKTEVAKTLAKLLDRRLIRLQCYEGLDINAAAYEWNYARQMMQIQSAGQGQLGNDDLFTLENLIERPLLEALRDDKKGAPILLIDELDRADEAFEAYLLEILSDWQITIPEFGTVAATAPPIVIITSNRTREIHDALKRRCFYHWVDYPSVQNELDILRRKAPEAGAALCEQVVRFVHRLRDESLFKAPGVAETIDWAQALVELDCVAIDPASADSTMGVLLKYQDDIARISGSEAARILTEVQTELSGFKAG
;
A
#
# COMPACT_ATOMS: atom_id res chain seq x y z
N MET A 1 15.86 14.00 -5.79
CA MET A 1 16.09 14.74 -4.51
C MET A 1 14.79 14.78 -3.73
N ILE A 2 14.84 14.67 -2.40
CA ILE A 2 13.63 14.84 -1.56
C ILE A 2 13.18 16.30 -1.68
N SER A 3 11.88 16.53 -1.89
CA SER A 3 11.27 17.86 -2.04
C SER A 3 11.64 18.80 -0.90
N ALA A 4 11.79 20.08 -1.18
CA ALA A 4 12.19 21.07 -0.16
C ALA A 4 11.01 21.46 0.74
N THR A 5 9.79 21.40 0.22
CA THR A 5 8.56 21.78 0.94
C THR A 5 7.48 20.69 0.82
N VAL A 6 6.46 20.76 1.68
CA VAL A 6 5.28 19.88 1.63
C VAL A 6 4.50 20.09 0.33
N ALA A 7 4.36 21.35 -0.12
CA ALA A 7 3.67 21.69 -1.35
C ALA A 7 4.34 21.07 -2.59
N GLU A 8 5.68 21.20 -2.70
CA GLU A 8 6.43 20.55 -3.78
C GLU A 8 6.30 19.02 -3.78
N LEU A 9 6.26 18.39 -2.60
CA LEU A 9 6.04 16.96 -2.48
C LEU A 9 4.65 16.58 -3.01
N SER A 10 3.61 17.31 -2.60
CA SER A 10 2.23 17.07 -3.04
C SER A 10 2.09 17.23 -4.55
N GLU A 11 2.65 18.28 -5.14
CA GLU A 11 2.65 18.49 -6.59
C GLU A 11 3.40 17.39 -7.33
N SER A 12 4.53 16.95 -6.79
CA SER A 12 5.34 15.90 -7.39
C SER A 12 4.64 14.55 -7.37
N MET A 13 4.00 14.20 -6.25
CA MET A 13 3.17 12.99 -6.14
C MET A 13 1.95 13.06 -7.07
N ALA A 14 1.33 14.24 -7.21
CA ALA A 14 0.22 14.44 -8.11
C ALA A 14 0.60 14.27 -9.59
N ARG A 15 1.83 14.60 -10.00
CA ARG A 15 2.34 14.34 -11.36
C ARG A 15 2.50 12.85 -11.65
N GLU A 16 2.66 12.04 -10.61
CA GLU A 16 2.71 10.58 -10.69
C GLU A 16 1.36 9.93 -10.33
N ASP A 17 0.26 10.67 -10.55
CA ASP A 17 -1.13 10.25 -10.37
C ASP A 17 -1.51 9.80 -8.96
N TYR A 18 -0.84 10.36 -7.93
CA TYR A 18 -1.22 10.14 -6.55
C TYR A 18 -1.59 11.45 -5.85
N VAL A 19 -2.86 11.56 -5.44
CA VAL A 19 -3.41 12.75 -4.75
C VAL A 19 -3.22 12.57 -3.24
N LEU A 20 -2.31 13.36 -2.64
CA LEU A 20 -2.10 13.38 -1.20
C LEU A 20 -3.16 14.23 -0.50
N SER A 21 -3.70 13.74 0.63
CA SER A 21 -4.38 14.62 1.59
C SER A 21 -3.34 15.48 2.33
N ASP A 22 -3.76 16.64 2.84
CA ASP A 22 -2.84 17.57 3.55
C ASP A 22 -2.12 16.88 4.72
N GLY A 23 -2.84 16.10 5.53
CA GLY A 23 -2.26 15.37 6.66
C GLY A 23 -1.25 14.31 6.23
N LEU A 24 -1.54 13.56 5.15
CA LEU A 24 -0.63 12.56 4.61
C LEU A 24 0.61 13.21 4.01
N ALA A 25 0.45 14.34 3.31
CA ALA A 25 1.56 15.09 2.74
C ALA A 25 2.57 15.56 3.81
N VAL A 26 2.06 16.10 4.93
CA VAL A 26 2.89 16.50 6.07
C VAL A 26 3.58 15.30 6.69
N SER A 27 2.85 14.21 6.95
CA SER A 27 3.40 12.99 7.58
C SER A 27 4.48 12.36 6.72
N LEU A 28 4.25 12.23 5.41
CA LEU A 28 5.22 11.70 4.45
C LEU A 28 6.46 12.60 4.36
N PHE A 29 6.27 13.92 4.26
CA PHE A 29 7.38 14.88 4.20
C PHE A 29 8.27 14.78 5.45
N LEU A 30 7.66 14.71 6.64
CA LEU A 30 8.40 14.59 7.90
C LEU A 30 9.13 13.24 8.00
N ALA A 31 8.50 12.15 7.59
CA ALA A 31 9.10 10.82 7.57
C ALA A 31 10.36 10.80 6.69
N LEU A 32 10.28 11.37 5.49
CA LEU A 32 11.41 11.48 4.57
C LEU A 32 12.54 12.36 5.12
N ARG A 33 12.21 13.51 5.72
CA ARG A 33 13.21 14.46 6.27
C ARG A 33 13.88 13.93 7.52
N LYS A 34 13.17 13.18 8.36
CA LYS A 34 13.67 12.61 9.60
C LYS A 34 14.22 11.20 9.46
N GLN A 35 14.14 10.61 8.26
CA GLN A 35 14.56 9.24 7.99
C GLN A 35 13.94 8.24 8.98
N ARG A 36 12.65 8.39 9.25
CA ARG A 36 11.87 7.51 10.11
C ARG A 36 10.81 6.81 9.29
N PRO A 37 10.43 5.57 9.64
CA PRO A 37 9.33 4.86 8.98
C PRO A 37 8.02 5.66 9.02
N LEU A 38 7.23 5.57 7.95
CA LEU A 38 5.85 6.04 7.90
C LEU A 38 4.92 4.86 8.06
N PHE A 39 4.09 4.87 9.10
CA PHE A 39 3.06 3.87 9.35
C PHE A 39 1.70 4.40 8.90
N LEU A 40 1.13 3.75 7.88
CA LEU A 40 -0.17 4.07 7.29
C LEU A 40 -1.20 3.03 7.73
N GLU A 41 -2.18 3.45 8.47
CA GLU A 41 -3.30 2.63 8.91
C GLU A 41 -4.60 3.16 8.31
N GLY A 42 -5.59 2.32 8.04
CA GLY A 42 -6.87 2.73 7.45
C GLY A 42 -7.55 1.57 6.75
N GLU A 43 -8.75 1.81 6.21
CA GLU A 43 -9.54 0.80 5.52
C GLU A 43 -8.84 0.23 4.29
N ALA A 44 -9.27 -0.98 3.87
CA ALA A 44 -8.77 -1.57 2.63
C ALA A 44 -9.19 -0.72 1.41
N GLY A 45 -8.34 -0.66 0.39
CA GLY A 45 -8.67 0.02 -0.87
C GLY A 45 -8.53 1.55 -0.85
N VAL A 46 -8.05 2.17 0.24
CA VAL A 46 -7.84 3.65 0.32
C VAL A 46 -6.51 4.13 -0.28
N GLY A 47 -5.69 3.24 -0.84
CA GLY A 47 -4.47 3.61 -1.56
C GLY A 47 -3.19 3.66 -0.71
N LYS A 48 -3.13 3.04 0.49
CA LYS A 48 -1.94 3.03 1.36
C LYS A 48 -0.67 2.48 0.67
N THR A 49 -0.79 1.35 0.01
CA THR A 49 0.32 0.68 -0.72
C THR A 49 0.81 1.52 -1.90
N GLU A 50 -0.09 2.29 -2.51
CA GLU A 50 0.24 3.12 -3.67
C GLU A 50 1.18 4.29 -3.33
N VAL A 51 1.19 4.75 -2.08
CA VAL A 51 2.16 5.77 -1.59
C VAL A 51 3.60 5.31 -1.85
N ALA A 52 3.92 4.07 -1.50
CA ALA A 52 5.28 3.54 -1.66
C ALA A 52 5.66 3.38 -3.14
N LYS A 53 4.73 2.90 -3.98
CA LYS A 53 4.95 2.72 -5.42
C LYS A 53 5.18 4.06 -6.11
N THR A 54 4.33 5.04 -5.83
CA THR A 54 4.44 6.38 -6.39
C THR A 54 5.74 7.06 -5.94
N LEU A 55 6.10 6.92 -4.67
CA LEU A 55 7.34 7.48 -4.15
C LEU A 55 8.57 6.84 -4.80
N ALA A 56 8.55 5.52 -5.05
CA ALA A 56 9.62 4.81 -5.75
C ALA A 56 9.82 5.35 -7.17
N LYS A 57 8.73 5.56 -7.89
CA LYS A 57 8.73 6.15 -9.23
C LYS A 57 9.24 7.59 -9.20
N LEU A 58 8.71 8.42 -8.29
CA LEU A 58 9.10 9.82 -8.14
C LEU A 58 10.60 10.00 -7.84
N LEU A 59 11.16 9.16 -6.99
CA LEU A 59 12.57 9.25 -6.58
C LEU A 59 13.52 8.44 -7.48
N ASP A 60 13.00 7.72 -8.47
CA ASP A 60 13.73 6.74 -9.30
C ASP A 60 14.54 5.76 -8.43
N ARG A 61 13.89 5.20 -7.39
CA ARG A 61 14.48 4.25 -6.47
C ARG A 61 13.82 2.89 -6.56
N ARG A 62 14.59 1.85 -6.24
CA ARG A 62 14.07 0.48 -6.19
C ARG A 62 13.02 0.35 -5.09
N LEU A 63 11.87 -0.25 -5.43
CA LEU A 63 10.85 -0.66 -4.49
C LEU A 63 11.06 -2.11 -4.11
N ILE A 64 11.22 -2.36 -2.82
CA ILE A 64 11.28 -3.70 -2.23
C ILE A 64 10.00 -3.87 -1.41
N ARG A 65 9.23 -4.93 -1.70
CA ARG A 65 7.99 -5.21 -1.01
C ARG A 65 8.10 -6.47 -0.17
N LEU A 66 7.79 -6.33 1.11
CA LEU A 66 7.53 -7.43 2.03
C LEU A 66 6.03 -7.50 2.29
N GLN A 67 5.34 -8.47 1.70
CA GLN A 67 3.95 -8.76 1.99
C GLN A 67 3.87 -9.59 3.26
N CYS A 68 3.20 -9.07 4.29
CA CYS A 68 3.00 -9.81 5.53
C CYS A 68 1.84 -10.80 5.40
N TYR A 69 1.98 -11.93 6.04
CA TYR A 69 0.98 -13.00 6.13
C TYR A 69 1.14 -13.76 7.44
N GLU A 70 0.13 -14.52 7.83
CA GLU A 70 0.16 -15.31 9.05
C GLU A 70 1.26 -16.39 8.98
N GLY A 71 2.12 -16.44 10.01
CA GLY A 71 3.28 -17.34 10.06
C GLY A 71 4.50 -16.87 9.27
N LEU A 72 4.56 -15.57 8.87
CA LEU A 72 5.76 -15.00 8.28
C LEU A 72 6.92 -15.07 9.27
N ASP A 73 7.99 -15.77 8.91
CA ASP A 73 9.19 -15.93 9.70
C ASP A 73 10.40 -15.11 9.17
N ILE A 74 11.48 -15.15 9.93
CA ILE A 74 12.71 -14.43 9.60
C ILE A 74 13.32 -14.97 8.30
N ASN A 75 13.23 -16.29 8.03
CA ASN A 75 13.81 -16.89 6.83
C ASN A 75 13.10 -16.42 5.56
N ALA A 76 11.80 -16.23 5.63
CA ALA A 76 11.03 -15.68 4.50
C ALA A 76 11.18 -14.16 4.37
N ALA A 77 11.41 -13.43 5.46
CA ALA A 77 11.43 -11.98 5.49
C ALA A 77 12.82 -11.36 5.34
N ALA A 78 13.86 -11.95 5.95
CA ALA A 78 15.18 -11.36 6.06
C ALA A 78 16.23 -12.10 5.25
N TYR A 79 16.49 -13.35 5.54
CA TYR A 79 17.50 -14.15 4.84
C TYR A 79 17.26 -15.66 5.01
N GLU A 80 17.84 -16.42 4.10
CA GLU A 80 17.83 -17.88 4.15
C GLU A 80 19.18 -18.41 3.64
N TRP A 81 19.69 -19.48 4.25
CA TRP A 81 20.89 -20.15 3.74
C TRP A 81 20.56 -21.07 2.57
N ASN A 82 21.34 -20.98 1.50
CA ASN A 82 21.23 -21.88 0.35
C ASN A 82 21.86 -23.24 0.67
N TYR A 83 21.17 -24.03 1.48
CA TYR A 83 21.65 -25.36 1.90
C TYR A 83 21.95 -26.29 0.73
N ALA A 84 21.21 -26.20 -0.36
CA ALA A 84 21.49 -27.01 -1.56
C ALA A 84 22.85 -26.70 -2.15
N ARG A 85 23.22 -25.42 -2.24
CA ARG A 85 24.53 -24.97 -2.71
C ARG A 85 25.64 -25.35 -1.74
N GLN A 86 25.44 -25.18 -0.44
CA GLN A 86 26.37 -25.60 0.60
C GLN A 86 26.66 -27.10 0.52
N MET A 87 25.63 -27.94 0.35
CA MET A 87 25.79 -29.40 0.19
C MET A 87 26.58 -29.77 -1.04
N MET A 88 26.37 -29.09 -2.18
CA MET A 88 27.17 -29.30 -3.38
C MET A 88 28.64 -28.89 -3.17
N GLN A 89 28.92 -27.81 -2.47
CA GLN A 89 30.28 -27.38 -2.13
C GLN A 89 30.97 -28.42 -1.24
N ILE A 90 30.31 -28.94 -0.21
CA ILE A 90 30.83 -29.97 0.66
C ILE A 90 31.17 -31.25 -0.14
N GLN A 91 30.27 -31.68 -1.02
CA GLN A 91 30.49 -32.87 -1.85
C GLN A 91 31.65 -32.72 -2.84
N SER A 92 31.80 -31.52 -3.41
CA SER A 92 32.86 -31.27 -4.41
C SER A 92 34.26 -31.07 -3.81
N ALA A 93 34.34 -30.58 -2.56
CA ALA A 93 35.61 -30.31 -1.89
C ALA A 93 36.24 -31.56 -1.24
N GLY A 94 35.48 -32.64 -1.06
CA GLY A 94 35.96 -33.85 -0.36
C GLY A 94 35.93 -33.71 1.17
N GLN A 95 36.07 -34.84 1.88
CA GLN A 95 35.99 -34.86 3.35
C GLN A 95 37.10 -34.02 3.99
N GLY A 96 36.73 -32.99 4.75
CA GLY A 96 37.62 -32.25 5.65
C GLY A 96 38.33 -31.03 5.06
N GLN A 97 37.97 -30.56 3.85
CA GLN A 97 38.61 -29.40 3.20
C GLN A 97 37.87 -28.06 3.34
N LEU A 98 36.63 -28.07 3.82
CA LEU A 98 35.84 -26.84 4.02
C LEU A 98 35.59 -26.60 5.52
N GLY A 99 35.92 -25.41 5.97
CA GLY A 99 35.54 -24.90 7.30
C GLY A 99 34.12 -24.28 7.31
N ASN A 100 33.61 -23.98 8.50
CA ASN A 100 32.34 -23.28 8.62
C ASN A 100 32.37 -21.92 7.90
N ASP A 101 33.48 -21.19 7.98
CA ASP A 101 33.65 -19.88 7.35
C ASP A 101 33.56 -19.94 5.82
N ASP A 102 33.84 -21.08 5.21
CA ASP A 102 33.75 -21.30 3.75
C ASP A 102 32.30 -21.56 3.30
N LEU A 103 31.42 -22.01 4.24
CA LEU A 103 30.02 -22.34 3.95
C LEU A 103 29.08 -21.20 4.21
N PHE A 104 29.38 -20.37 5.23
CA PHE A 104 28.52 -19.25 5.61
C PHE A 104 29.01 -17.92 5.00
N THR A 105 28.99 -17.88 3.67
CA THR A 105 29.43 -16.72 2.86
C THR A 105 28.23 -16.00 2.23
N LEU A 106 28.45 -14.76 1.78
CA LEU A 106 27.44 -14.01 1.03
C LEU A 106 26.93 -14.76 -0.21
N GLU A 107 27.76 -15.59 -0.83
CA GLU A 107 27.37 -16.36 -2.01
C GLU A 107 26.34 -17.46 -1.68
N ASN A 108 26.33 -17.94 -0.46
CA ASN A 108 25.42 -18.96 0.04
C ASN A 108 24.22 -18.36 0.77
N LEU A 109 24.18 -17.03 0.90
CA LEU A 109 23.10 -16.31 1.53
C LEU A 109 22.05 -15.90 0.48
N ILE A 110 20.81 -16.32 0.67
CA ILE A 110 19.67 -15.86 -0.11
C ILE A 110 19.09 -14.63 0.59
N GLU A 111 19.28 -13.47 -0.02
CA GLU A 111 18.72 -12.23 0.52
C GLU A 111 17.21 -12.20 0.32
N ARG A 112 16.48 -11.87 1.39
CA ARG A 112 15.05 -11.64 1.42
C ARG A 112 14.77 -10.14 1.59
N PRO A 113 13.52 -9.66 1.45
CA PRO A 113 13.22 -8.22 1.35
C PRO A 113 13.85 -7.33 2.42
N LEU A 114 13.92 -7.77 3.70
CA LEU A 114 14.50 -6.96 4.76
C LEU A 114 16.02 -6.80 4.61
N LEU A 115 16.75 -7.88 4.32
CA LEU A 115 18.18 -7.81 4.09
C LEU A 115 18.51 -7.08 2.79
N GLU A 116 17.74 -7.36 1.73
CA GLU A 116 17.87 -6.67 0.45
C GLU A 116 17.70 -5.15 0.58
N ALA A 117 16.81 -4.69 1.48
CA ALA A 117 16.59 -3.27 1.73
C ALA A 117 17.76 -2.58 2.45
N LEU A 118 18.64 -3.32 3.12
CA LEU A 118 19.84 -2.79 3.77
C LEU A 118 21.06 -2.70 2.83
N ARG A 119 20.94 -3.26 1.61
CA ARG A 119 22.03 -3.20 0.63
C ARG A 119 22.08 -1.88 -0.10
N ASP A 120 23.30 -1.46 -0.38
CA ASP A 120 23.53 -0.25 -1.18
C ASP A 120 22.97 -0.43 -2.61
N ASP A 121 22.33 0.62 -3.10
CA ASP A 121 21.85 0.71 -4.46
C ASP A 121 22.46 1.95 -5.15
N LYS A 122 22.85 1.80 -6.43
CA LYS A 122 23.43 2.88 -7.23
C LYS A 122 22.52 4.09 -7.36
N LYS A 123 21.23 3.89 -7.24
CA LYS A 123 20.19 4.95 -7.29
C LYS A 123 19.90 5.58 -5.91
N GLY A 124 20.59 5.13 -4.87
CA GLY A 124 20.38 5.53 -3.47
C GLY A 124 19.55 4.54 -2.69
N ALA A 125 19.41 4.76 -1.38
CA ALA A 125 18.71 3.83 -0.49
C ALA A 125 17.32 3.46 -1.01
N PRO A 126 16.95 2.17 -1.05
CA PRO A 126 15.68 1.71 -1.62
C PRO A 126 14.47 2.15 -0.79
N ILE A 127 13.28 1.95 -1.35
CA ILE A 127 12.03 2.06 -0.61
C ILE A 127 11.60 0.67 -0.19
N LEU A 128 11.47 0.45 1.12
CA LEU A 128 10.95 -0.78 1.70
C LEU A 128 9.48 -0.57 2.06
N LEU A 129 8.61 -1.32 1.41
CA LEU A 129 7.20 -1.42 1.73
C LEU A 129 6.95 -2.68 2.55
N ILE A 130 6.58 -2.53 3.82
CA ILE A 130 6.09 -3.60 4.68
C ILE A 130 4.56 -3.54 4.61
N ASP A 131 3.96 -4.44 3.84
CA ASP A 131 2.55 -4.35 3.45
C ASP A 131 1.69 -5.31 4.30
N GLU A 132 0.55 -4.80 4.81
CA GLU A 132 -0.39 -5.52 5.68
C GLU A 132 0.27 -6.12 6.93
N LEU A 133 1.02 -5.30 7.68
CA LEU A 133 1.73 -5.74 8.90
C LEU A 133 0.80 -6.38 9.95
N ASP A 134 -0.45 -5.97 10.00
CA ASP A 134 -1.48 -6.54 10.87
C ASP A 134 -1.79 -8.02 10.59
N ARG A 135 -1.22 -8.62 9.54
CA ARG A 135 -1.29 -10.06 9.26
C ARG A 135 -0.13 -10.87 9.85
N ALA A 136 0.97 -10.22 10.21
CA ALA A 136 2.09 -10.88 10.87
C ALA A 136 1.81 -11.07 12.38
N ASP A 137 2.59 -11.88 13.07
CA ASP A 137 2.49 -12.08 14.50
C ASP A 137 3.34 -11.10 15.33
N GLU A 138 3.20 -11.12 16.65
CA GLU A 138 3.95 -10.24 17.56
C GLU A 138 5.45 -10.55 17.58
N ALA A 139 5.86 -11.79 17.33
CA ALA A 139 7.27 -12.16 17.28
C ALA A 139 7.96 -11.50 16.09
N PHE A 140 7.28 -11.41 14.95
CA PHE A 140 7.78 -10.69 13.78
C PHE A 140 7.84 -9.18 14.01
N GLU A 141 6.86 -8.59 14.72
CA GLU A 141 6.92 -7.17 15.10
C GLU A 141 8.13 -6.87 15.99
N ALA A 142 8.43 -7.74 16.96
CA ALA A 142 9.60 -7.61 17.82
C ALA A 142 10.91 -7.64 17.00
N TYR A 143 11.00 -8.51 16.00
CA TYR A 143 12.13 -8.56 15.08
C TYR A 143 12.26 -7.29 14.23
N LEU A 144 11.14 -6.75 13.73
CA LEU A 144 11.15 -5.47 13.01
C LEU A 144 11.62 -4.30 13.88
N LEU A 145 11.34 -4.32 15.19
CA LEU A 145 11.81 -3.27 16.10
C LEU A 145 13.32 -3.12 16.12
N GLU A 146 14.07 -4.23 16.08
CA GLU A 146 15.53 -4.23 16.01
C GLU A 146 16.00 -3.60 14.70
N ILE A 147 15.47 -4.09 13.58
CA ILE A 147 15.86 -3.62 12.24
C ILE A 147 15.58 -2.13 12.05
N LEU A 148 14.37 -1.67 12.42
CA LEU A 148 13.96 -0.28 12.22
C LEU A 148 14.62 0.70 13.19
N SER A 149 15.28 0.21 14.25
CA SER A 149 16.02 1.05 15.19
C SER A 149 17.44 1.33 14.70
N ASP A 150 18.14 0.30 14.26
CA ASP A 150 19.57 0.34 14.00
C ASP A 150 19.94 0.14 12.53
N TRP A 151 18.94 -0.13 11.68
CA TRP A 151 19.11 -0.40 10.24
C TRP A 151 20.12 -1.49 9.97
N GLN A 152 20.05 -2.56 10.76
CA GLN A 152 20.96 -3.69 10.68
C GLN A 152 20.25 -5.02 10.93
N ILE A 153 20.85 -6.09 10.43
CA ILE A 153 20.44 -7.47 10.70
C ILE A 153 21.67 -8.26 11.12
N THR A 154 21.59 -8.91 12.29
CA THR A 154 22.62 -9.82 12.76
C THR A 154 22.31 -11.25 12.31
N ILE A 155 23.21 -11.83 11.53
CA ILE A 155 23.16 -13.20 11.03
C ILE A 155 24.18 -13.99 11.86
N PRO A 156 23.77 -14.96 12.69
CA PRO A 156 24.64 -15.60 13.69
C PRO A 156 25.93 -16.17 13.11
N GLU A 157 25.89 -16.79 11.94
CA GLU A 157 27.04 -17.46 11.32
C GLU A 157 27.88 -16.53 10.44
N PHE A 158 27.38 -15.32 10.12
CA PHE A 158 27.99 -14.41 9.15
C PHE A 158 28.42 -13.07 9.75
N GLY A 159 27.69 -12.61 10.78
CA GLY A 159 27.92 -11.30 11.41
C GLY A 159 26.81 -10.30 11.08
N THR A 160 27.06 -9.04 11.37
CA THR A 160 26.08 -7.96 11.24
C THR A 160 26.15 -7.30 9.86
N VAL A 161 25.03 -7.21 9.19
CA VAL A 161 24.85 -6.43 7.97
C VAL A 161 24.09 -5.15 8.31
N ALA A 162 24.74 -4.01 8.15
CA ALA A 162 24.16 -2.69 8.41
C ALA A 162 24.03 -1.89 7.11
N ALA A 163 22.97 -1.10 6.99
CA ALA A 163 22.79 -0.21 5.86
C ALA A 163 23.74 0.98 5.93
N THR A 164 24.38 1.33 4.82
CA THR A 164 25.18 2.56 4.69
C THR A 164 24.30 3.80 4.74
N ALA A 165 23.09 3.71 4.20
CA ALA A 165 22.06 4.73 4.26
C ALA A 165 20.71 4.09 4.58
N PRO A 166 19.94 4.60 5.56
CA PRO A 166 18.65 4.05 5.91
C PRO A 166 17.70 3.97 4.71
N PRO A 167 17.01 2.83 4.49
CA PRO A 167 15.95 2.75 3.49
C PRO A 167 14.79 3.68 3.86
N ILE A 168 14.03 4.12 2.86
CA ILE A 168 12.74 4.78 3.10
C ILE A 168 11.73 3.69 3.39
N VAL A 169 11.17 3.66 4.61
CA VAL A 169 10.25 2.59 5.02
C VAL A 169 8.82 3.11 5.10
N ILE A 170 7.93 2.41 4.42
CA ILE A 170 6.48 2.60 4.51
C ILE A 170 5.87 1.29 5.01
N ILE A 171 5.10 1.38 6.07
CA ILE A 171 4.39 0.26 6.68
C ILE A 171 2.90 0.49 6.49
N THR A 172 2.16 -0.53 6.07
CA THR A 172 0.70 -0.45 5.94
C THR A 172 0.00 -1.44 6.88
N SER A 173 -1.20 -1.08 7.32
CA SER A 173 -2.09 -1.91 8.13
C SER A 173 -3.55 -1.65 7.75
N ASN A 174 -4.37 -2.70 7.70
CA ASN A 174 -5.82 -2.62 7.55
C ASN A 174 -6.53 -2.71 8.91
N ARG A 175 -5.75 -2.69 10.01
CA ARG A 175 -6.25 -2.77 11.39
C ARG A 175 -7.09 -4.01 11.68
N THR A 176 -6.76 -5.14 11.09
CA THR A 176 -7.40 -6.43 11.42
C THR A 176 -7.04 -6.89 12.83
N ARG A 177 -5.89 -6.44 13.34
CA ARG A 177 -5.49 -6.49 14.75
C ARG A 177 -4.69 -5.23 15.13
N GLU A 178 -4.53 -4.97 16.41
CA GLU A 178 -3.68 -3.89 16.91
C GLU A 178 -2.20 -4.24 16.76
N ILE A 179 -1.42 -3.26 16.31
CA ILE A 179 0.04 -3.32 16.21
C ILE A 179 0.65 -2.79 17.51
N HIS A 180 1.72 -3.42 17.96
CA HIS A 180 2.36 -3.10 19.23
C HIS A 180 2.85 -1.63 19.28
N ASP A 181 2.54 -0.94 20.37
CA ASP A 181 2.87 0.48 20.57
C ASP A 181 4.36 0.81 20.38
N ALA A 182 5.25 -0.12 20.74
CA ALA A 182 6.68 0.09 20.58
C ALA A 182 7.09 0.33 19.12
N LEU A 183 6.43 -0.32 18.17
CA LEU A 183 6.65 -0.13 16.75
C LEU A 183 6.05 1.19 16.27
N LYS A 184 4.79 1.47 16.65
CA LYS A 184 4.12 2.75 16.29
C LYS A 184 4.93 3.96 16.77
N ARG A 185 5.54 3.92 17.97
CA ARG A 185 6.38 5.02 18.52
C ARG A 185 7.64 5.29 17.71
N ARG A 186 8.15 4.34 16.96
CA ARG A 186 9.32 4.52 16.08
C ARG A 186 8.96 5.12 14.73
N CYS A 187 7.68 5.14 14.38
CA CYS A 187 7.17 5.62 13.09
C CYS A 187 6.57 7.02 13.20
N PHE A 188 6.47 7.71 12.07
CA PHE A 188 5.41 8.68 11.88
C PHE A 188 4.14 7.92 11.58
N TYR A 189 3.04 8.33 12.18
CA TYR A 189 1.75 7.66 12.03
C TYR A 189 0.78 8.54 11.25
N HIS A 190 0.02 7.93 10.34
CA HIS A 190 -1.09 8.59 9.67
C HIS A 190 -2.23 7.62 9.42
N TRP A 191 -3.42 8.00 9.86
CA TRP A 191 -4.65 7.32 9.49
C TRP A 191 -5.09 7.79 8.11
N VAL A 192 -5.26 6.86 7.16
CA VAL A 192 -5.71 7.14 5.80
C VAL A 192 -7.20 6.89 5.73
N ASP A 193 -7.97 7.99 5.73
CA ASP A 193 -9.41 7.96 5.52
C ASP A 193 -9.78 7.80 4.05
N TYR A 194 -11.06 7.55 3.79
CA TYR A 194 -11.60 7.74 2.45
C TYR A 194 -11.38 9.19 2.00
N PRO A 195 -11.01 9.41 0.73
CA PRO A 195 -10.79 10.75 0.23
C PRO A 195 -12.10 11.56 0.23
N SER A 196 -12.00 12.88 0.26
CA SER A 196 -13.13 13.76 -0.01
C SER A 196 -13.68 13.54 -1.43
N VAL A 197 -14.93 13.92 -1.68
CA VAL A 197 -15.55 13.86 -3.01
C VAL A 197 -14.64 14.50 -4.07
N GLN A 198 -14.05 15.67 -3.78
CA GLN A 198 -13.18 16.37 -4.73
C GLN A 198 -11.89 15.58 -5.01
N ASN A 199 -11.24 15.07 -3.97
CA ASN A 199 -10.02 14.27 -4.14
C ASN A 199 -10.30 12.96 -4.88
N GLU A 200 -11.43 12.30 -4.60
CA GLU A 200 -11.79 11.06 -5.29
C GLU A 200 -12.14 11.30 -6.76
N LEU A 201 -12.78 12.44 -7.07
CA LEU A 201 -12.99 12.88 -8.46
C LEU A 201 -11.65 13.10 -9.18
N ASP A 202 -10.68 13.74 -8.54
CA ASP A 202 -9.37 13.97 -9.13
C ASP A 202 -8.59 12.67 -9.33
N ILE A 203 -8.72 11.72 -8.41
CA ILE A 203 -8.17 10.37 -8.57
C ILE A 203 -8.82 9.66 -9.74
N LEU A 204 -10.16 9.67 -9.80
CA LEU A 204 -10.90 8.95 -10.84
C LEU A 204 -10.60 9.48 -12.24
N ARG A 205 -10.54 10.82 -12.41
CA ARG A 205 -10.15 11.46 -13.70
C ARG A 205 -8.77 11.07 -14.18
N ARG A 206 -7.84 10.77 -13.27
CA ARG A 206 -6.47 10.34 -13.60
C ARG A 206 -6.39 8.84 -13.90
N LYS A 207 -7.14 8.02 -13.15
CA LYS A 207 -7.06 6.56 -13.21
C LYS A 207 -8.05 5.92 -14.20
N ALA A 208 -9.11 6.65 -14.57
CA ALA A 208 -10.10 6.24 -15.57
C ALA A 208 -10.37 7.43 -16.53
N PRO A 209 -9.37 7.87 -17.30
CA PRO A 209 -9.50 9.04 -18.19
C PRO A 209 -10.54 8.86 -19.30
N GLU A 210 -10.88 7.63 -19.65
CA GLU A 210 -11.93 7.25 -20.59
C GLU A 210 -13.35 7.52 -20.04
N ALA A 211 -13.51 7.58 -18.73
CA ALA A 211 -14.79 7.93 -18.12
C ALA A 211 -15.07 9.44 -18.27
N GLY A 212 -16.16 9.78 -18.95
CA GLY A 212 -16.56 11.16 -19.11
C GLY A 212 -16.79 11.87 -17.76
N ALA A 213 -16.57 13.18 -17.71
CA ALA A 213 -16.66 13.96 -16.48
C ALA A 213 -17.99 13.81 -15.71
N ALA A 214 -19.10 13.70 -16.46
CA ALA A 214 -20.43 13.49 -15.88
C ALA A 214 -20.59 12.10 -15.24
N LEU A 215 -20.03 11.06 -15.84
CA LEU A 215 -20.01 9.70 -15.29
C LEU A 215 -19.14 9.65 -14.03
N CYS A 216 -17.93 10.21 -14.09
CA CYS A 216 -17.05 10.29 -12.91
C CYS A 216 -17.75 10.94 -11.72
N GLU A 217 -18.48 12.04 -11.94
CA GLU A 217 -19.17 12.75 -10.87
C GLU A 217 -20.32 11.93 -10.29
N GLN A 218 -21.07 11.22 -11.13
CA GLN A 218 -22.12 10.31 -10.64
C GLN A 218 -21.54 9.12 -9.87
N VAL A 219 -20.47 8.50 -10.36
CA VAL A 219 -19.81 7.38 -9.71
C VAL A 219 -19.30 7.77 -8.31
N VAL A 220 -18.55 8.85 -8.22
CA VAL A 220 -17.99 9.28 -6.91
C VAL A 220 -19.09 9.61 -5.92
N ARG A 221 -20.11 10.39 -6.32
CA ARG A 221 -21.21 10.75 -5.40
C ARG A 221 -22.03 9.54 -4.99
N PHE A 222 -22.28 8.60 -5.92
CA PHE A 222 -22.97 7.35 -5.59
C PHE A 222 -22.19 6.54 -4.57
N VAL A 223 -20.87 6.38 -4.75
CA VAL A 223 -20.02 5.65 -3.81
C VAL A 223 -19.96 6.35 -2.45
N HIS A 224 -19.88 7.68 -2.41
CA HIS A 224 -19.93 8.42 -1.15
C HIS A 224 -21.23 8.18 -0.39
N ARG A 225 -22.40 8.26 -1.08
CA ARG A 225 -23.69 7.92 -0.46
C ARG A 225 -23.75 6.46 0.00
N LEU A 226 -23.18 5.56 -0.79
CA LEU A 226 -23.12 4.16 -0.45
C LEU A 226 -22.30 3.89 0.83
N ARG A 227 -21.21 4.65 1.04
CA ARG A 227 -20.39 4.56 2.27
C ARG A 227 -21.13 5.04 3.53
N ASP A 228 -22.14 5.90 3.38
CA ASP A 228 -22.99 6.35 4.49
C ASP A 228 -24.01 5.28 4.91
N GLU A 229 -24.24 4.26 4.08
CA GLU A 229 -25.12 3.14 4.39
C GLU A 229 -24.47 2.15 5.36
N SER A 230 -25.30 1.44 6.16
CA SER A 230 -24.81 0.42 7.09
C SER A 230 -24.40 -0.85 6.34
N LEU A 231 -23.25 -0.84 5.70
CA LEU A 231 -22.66 -1.97 5.00
C LEU A 231 -21.73 -2.77 5.93
N PHE A 232 -21.59 -4.06 5.65
CA PHE A 232 -20.57 -4.87 6.29
C PHE A 232 -19.18 -4.38 5.91
N LYS A 233 -19.01 -3.99 4.63
CA LYS A 233 -17.77 -3.41 4.13
C LYS A 233 -18.06 -2.34 3.07
N ALA A 234 -17.74 -1.10 3.39
CA ALA A 234 -17.83 0.00 2.43
C ALA A 234 -16.80 -0.13 1.30
N PRO A 235 -17.16 0.27 0.07
CA PRO A 235 -16.24 0.22 -1.07
C PRO A 235 -15.10 1.23 -0.91
N GLY A 236 -13.86 0.81 -1.23
CA GLY A 236 -12.69 1.67 -1.27
C GLY A 236 -12.56 2.44 -2.58
N VAL A 237 -11.48 3.21 -2.69
CA VAL A 237 -11.16 3.97 -3.92
C VAL A 237 -10.84 3.02 -5.09
N ALA A 238 -10.24 1.87 -4.80
CA ALA A 238 -9.96 0.86 -5.82
C ALA A 238 -11.26 0.37 -6.48
N GLU A 239 -12.27 0.04 -5.66
CA GLU A 239 -13.58 -0.38 -6.16
C GLU A 239 -14.30 0.75 -6.93
N THR A 240 -14.10 2.01 -6.52
CA THR A 240 -14.64 3.17 -7.26
C THR A 240 -14.04 3.26 -8.68
N ILE A 241 -12.73 3.08 -8.80
CA ILE A 241 -12.02 3.10 -10.08
C ILE A 241 -12.48 1.92 -10.95
N ASP A 242 -12.48 0.72 -10.40
CA ASP A 242 -12.91 -0.50 -11.10
C ASP A 242 -14.36 -0.36 -11.61
N TRP A 243 -15.24 0.23 -10.80
CA TRP A 243 -16.64 0.43 -11.21
C TRP A 243 -16.79 1.45 -12.32
N ALA A 244 -16.06 2.57 -12.27
CA ALA A 244 -16.07 3.54 -13.37
C ALA A 244 -15.61 2.90 -14.69
N GLN A 245 -14.53 2.12 -14.65
CA GLN A 245 -14.01 1.41 -15.81
C GLN A 245 -15.01 0.35 -16.32
N ALA A 246 -15.64 -0.41 -15.42
CA ALA A 246 -16.67 -1.38 -15.79
C ALA A 246 -17.88 -0.71 -16.48
N LEU A 247 -18.31 0.46 -15.99
CA LEU A 247 -19.40 1.21 -16.64
C LEU A 247 -19.00 1.71 -18.06
N VAL A 248 -17.76 2.13 -18.23
CA VAL A 248 -17.24 2.51 -19.56
C VAL A 248 -17.21 1.32 -20.51
N GLU A 249 -16.76 0.14 -20.07
CA GLU A 249 -16.77 -1.09 -20.88
C GLU A 249 -18.18 -1.54 -21.28
N LEU A 250 -19.20 -1.11 -20.53
CA LEU A 250 -20.62 -1.33 -20.85
C LEU A 250 -21.26 -0.18 -21.66
N ASP A 251 -20.43 0.71 -22.23
CA ASP A 251 -20.87 1.89 -22.99
C ASP A 251 -21.81 2.84 -22.19
N CYS A 252 -21.74 2.84 -20.86
CA CYS A 252 -22.56 3.70 -20.03
C CYS A 252 -22.01 5.14 -20.02
N VAL A 253 -22.78 6.09 -20.50
CA VAL A 253 -22.46 7.53 -20.41
C VAL A 253 -23.00 8.18 -19.14
N ALA A 254 -23.92 7.50 -18.45
CA ALA A 254 -24.49 7.86 -17.17
C ALA A 254 -24.98 6.59 -16.46
N ILE A 255 -25.08 6.65 -15.13
CA ILE A 255 -25.59 5.53 -14.33
C ILE A 255 -27.12 5.56 -14.40
N ASP A 256 -27.70 4.42 -14.76
CA ASP A 256 -29.14 4.13 -14.64
C ASP A 256 -29.36 2.97 -13.63
N PRO A 257 -30.61 2.73 -13.17
CA PRO A 257 -30.88 1.69 -12.19
C PRO A 257 -30.47 0.28 -12.64
N ALA A 258 -30.58 -0.03 -13.92
CA ALA A 258 -30.24 -1.37 -14.44
C ALA A 258 -28.72 -1.58 -14.49
N SER A 259 -27.96 -0.58 -14.94
CA SER A 259 -26.51 -0.63 -14.94
C SER A 259 -25.95 -0.66 -13.51
N ALA A 260 -26.53 0.12 -12.57
CA ALA A 260 -26.15 0.07 -11.16
C ALA A 260 -26.34 -1.33 -10.56
N ASP A 261 -27.53 -1.93 -10.74
CA ASP A 261 -27.84 -3.25 -10.19
C ASP A 261 -26.95 -4.35 -10.80
N SER A 262 -26.77 -4.35 -12.11
CA SER A 262 -25.98 -5.39 -12.80
C SER A 262 -24.47 -5.33 -12.47
N THR A 263 -23.97 -4.17 -12.04
CA THR A 263 -22.56 -3.96 -11.74
C THR A 263 -22.28 -3.82 -10.24
N MET A 264 -23.28 -3.97 -9.36
CA MET A 264 -23.13 -3.79 -7.91
C MET A 264 -22.05 -4.70 -7.32
N GLY A 265 -21.83 -5.90 -7.87
CA GLY A 265 -20.76 -6.81 -7.47
C GLY A 265 -19.32 -6.29 -7.74
N VAL A 266 -19.17 -5.21 -8.54
CA VAL A 266 -17.87 -4.53 -8.70
C VAL A 266 -17.56 -3.67 -7.45
N LEU A 267 -18.58 -3.03 -6.86
CA LEU A 267 -18.44 -2.21 -5.67
C LEU A 267 -18.46 -3.04 -4.38
N LEU A 268 -19.44 -3.93 -4.24
CA LEU A 268 -19.71 -4.67 -3.02
C LEU A 268 -19.24 -6.12 -3.16
N LYS A 269 -18.59 -6.65 -2.12
CA LYS A 269 -17.99 -7.99 -2.13
C LYS A 269 -18.70 -8.98 -1.18
N TYR A 270 -19.79 -8.54 -0.53
CA TYR A 270 -20.59 -9.35 0.36
C TYR A 270 -22.01 -9.47 -0.18
N GLN A 271 -22.53 -10.70 -0.25
CA GLN A 271 -23.84 -10.97 -0.80
C GLN A 271 -24.96 -10.23 -0.06
N ASP A 272 -24.86 -10.10 1.26
CA ASP A 272 -25.86 -9.42 2.07
C ASP A 272 -25.88 -7.91 1.78
N ASP A 273 -24.70 -7.30 1.58
CA ASP A 273 -24.60 -5.90 1.18
C ASP A 273 -25.18 -5.68 -0.21
N ILE A 274 -24.86 -6.57 -1.18
CA ILE A 274 -25.42 -6.52 -2.54
C ILE A 274 -26.95 -6.65 -2.49
N ALA A 275 -27.49 -7.64 -1.77
CA ALA A 275 -28.92 -7.89 -1.68
C ALA A 275 -29.66 -6.71 -1.01
N ARG A 276 -29.03 -6.03 -0.06
CA ARG A 276 -29.58 -4.87 0.63
C ARG A 276 -29.64 -3.62 -0.25
N ILE A 277 -28.60 -3.41 -1.07
CA ILE A 277 -28.50 -2.19 -1.88
C ILE A 277 -29.19 -2.32 -3.22
N SER A 278 -29.21 -3.51 -3.85
CA SER A 278 -29.83 -3.72 -5.16
C SER A 278 -31.32 -3.36 -5.20
N GLY A 279 -31.80 -2.94 -6.35
CA GLY A 279 -33.19 -2.59 -6.59
C GLY A 279 -33.59 -1.20 -6.09
N SER A 280 -34.52 -1.12 -5.15
CA SER A 280 -35.10 0.16 -4.73
C SER A 280 -34.09 1.07 -4.01
N GLU A 281 -33.12 0.50 -3.29
CA GLU A 281 -32.15 1.29 -2.55
C GLU A 281 -31.10 1.93 -3.47
N ALA A 282 -30.59 1.18 -4.46
CA ALA A 282 -29.72 1.73 -5.49
C ALA A 282 -30.43 2.83 -6.29
N ALA A 283 -31.71 2.63 -6.63
CA ALA A 283 -32.52 3.62 -7.33
C ALA A 283 -32.76 4.89 -6.48
N ARG A 284 -32.95 4.74 -5.16
CA ARG A 284 -33.05 5.87 -4.22
C ARG A 284 -31.77 6.70 -4.20
N ILE A 285 -30.63 6.03 -3.96
CA ILE A 285 -29.32 6.68 -3.93
C ILE A 285 -29.03 7.40 -5.26
N LEU A 286 -29.34 6.76 -6.39
CA LEU A 286 -29.13 7.35 -7.70
C LEU A 286 -30.00 8.60 -7.91
N THR A 287 -31.26 8.57 -7.44
CA THR A 287 -32.18 9.73 -7.52
C THR A 287 -31.66 10.91 -6.69
N GLU A 288 -31.14 10.65 -5.50
CA GLU A 288 -30.52 11.67 -4.64
C GLU A 288 -29.30 12.29 -5.32
N VAL A 289 -28.41 11.47 -5.89
CA VAL A 289 -27.23 11.94 -6.64
C VAL A 289 -27.64 12.81 -7.82
N GLN A 290 -28.62 12.38 -8.61
CA GLN A 290 -29.11 13.15 -9.77
C GLN A 290 -29.75 14.48 -9.37
N THR A 291 -30.46 14.50 -8.25
CA THR A 291 -31.06 15.73 -7.69
C THR A 291 -29.98 16.70 -7.23
N GLU A 292 -28.96 16.22 -6.53
CA GLU A 292 -27.81 17.01 -6.10
C GLU A 292 -27.07 17.63 -7.29
N LEU A 293 -26.80 16.83 -8.34
CA LEU A 293 -26.11 17.30 -9.55
C LEU A 293 -26.93 18.30 -10.37
N SER A 294 -28.24 18.19 -10.39
CA SER A 294 -29.11 19.15 -11.08
C SER A 294 -29.24 20.47 -10.31
N GLY A 295 -29.23 20.43 -8.98
CA GLY A 295 -29.21 21.63 -8.13
C GLY A 295 -27.97 22.50 -8.28
N PHE A 296 -26.79 21.87 -8.48
CA PHE A 296 -25.53 22.57 -8.74
C PHE A 296 -25.47 23.26 -10.12
N LYS A 297 -26.24 22.81 -11.10
CA LYS A 297 -26.30 23.45 -12.44
C LYS A 297 -27.23 24.65 -12.53
N ALA A 298 -28.06 24.85 -11.52
CA ALA A 298 -29.07 25.93 -11.51
C ALA A 298 -28.66 27.15 -10.65
N GLY A 299 -27.52 27.14 -9.99
CA GLY A 299 -26.98 28.25 -9.20
C GLY A 299 -25.66 28.74 -9.81
#